data_197539f65dc0dbe23aeddfc572b7d615
#
_entry.id   197539f65dc0dbe23aeddfc572b7d615
#
_cell.length_a   1.000
_cell.length_b   1.000
_cell.length_c   1.000
_cell.angle_alpha   90.00
_cell.angle_beta   90.00
_cell.angle_gamma   90.00
#
_symmetry.space_group_name_H-M   'P 1'
#
loop_
_entity.id
_entity.type
_entity.pdbx_description
1 polymer ?
#
loop_
_entity_poly.entity_id
_entity_poly.type
_entity_poly.pdbx_seq_one_letter_code
_entity_poly.pdbx_strand_id
1 'polypeptide(L)'
;DILEKLEYDYEKLEMTSMWGNHLKKGQSHPPHTHSNNLWSGVYFVESSKGSSPIQFFDPRAQAHNMQPKNKPNWQNSGMLQFSAEVGTGIIFPAWLMHWVPSTEADRVSVSWNILLRGNYGSRQDYQYAYI
;
A
#
# COMPACT_ATOMS: atom_id res chain seq x y z
N ASP A 1 -0.75 16.58 -8.00
CA ASP A 1 -0.54 15.20 -8.46
C ASP A 1 0.69 14.59 -7.78
N ILE A 2 0.62 13.30 -7.41
CA ILE A 2 1.72 12.60 -6.72
C ILE A 2 2.94 12.49 -7.63
N LEU A 3 2.75 12.16 -8.91
CA LEU A 3 3.85 11.96 -9.86
C LEU A 3 4.61 13.25 -10.15
N GLU A 4 3.93 14.37 -10.24
CA GLU A 4 4.53 15.70 -10.37
C GLU A 4 5.35 16.07 -9.13
N LYS A 5 4.80 15.82 -7.94
CA LYS A 5 5.49 16.11 -6.67
C LYS A 5 6.74 15.26 -6.44
N LEU A 6 6.75 14.05 -7.00
CA LEU A 6 7.87 13.12 -6.91
C LEU A 6 8.83 13.24 -8.11
N GLU A 7 8.53 14.13 -9.06
CA GLU A 7 9.35 14.39 -10.26
C GLU A 7 9.65 13.10 -11.05
N TYR A 8 8.66 12.17 -11.13
CA TYR A 8 8.81 10.97 -11.94
C TYR A 8 8.78 11.30 -13.43
N ASP A 9 9.79 10.85 -14.17
CA ASP A 9 9.82 10.85 -15.62
C ASP A 9 9.26 9.51 -16.14
N TYR A 10 8.20 9.57 -16.96
CA TYR A 10 7.54 8.39 -17.50
C TYR A 10 6.87 8.69 -18.85
N GLU A 11 6.79 7.69 -19.72
CA GLU A 11 6.12 7.76 -21.01
C GLU A 11 4.62 7.46 -20.90
N LYS A 12 4.26 6.51 -20.04
CA LYS A 12 2.86 6.07 -19.82
C LYS A 12 2.63 5.62 -18.39
N LEU A 13 1.52 6.06 -17.81
CA LEU A 13 0.96 5.47 -16.61
C LEU A 13 0.02 4.33 -17.02
N GLU A 14 0.24 3.14 -16.48
CA GLU A 14 -0.57 1.97 -16.74
C GLU A 14 -1.15 1.40 -15.44
N MET A 15 -2.46 1.27 -15.39
CA MET A 15 -3.12 0.46 -14.38
C MET A 15 -3.04 -1.01 -14.82
N THR A 16 -2.16 -1.77 -14.18
CA THR A 16 -1.88 -3.17 -14.54
C THR A 16 -2.96 -4.13 -14.09
N SER A 17 -3.64 -3.81 -13.00
CA SER A 17 -4.74 -4.60 -12.46
C SER A 17 -5.65 -3.76 -11.56
N MET A 18 -6.91 -4.16 -11.49
CA MET A 18 -7.91 -3.64 -10.56
C MET A 18 -8.85 -4.77 -10.14
N TRP A 19 -9.19 -4.84 -8.85
CA TRP A 19 -10.10 -5.87 -8.33
C TRP A 19 -10.87 -5.39 -7.10
N GLY A 20 -12.05 -6.00 -6.89
CA GLY A 20 -12.84 -5.82 -5.67
C GLY A 20 -12.50 -6.84 -4.60
N ASN A 21 -12.53 -6.41 -3.35
CA ASN A 21 -12.36 -7.26 -2.17
C ASN A 21 -13.59 -7.12 -1.29
N HIS A 22 -14.23 -8.24 -0.97
CA HIS A 22 -15.26 -8.30 0.06
C HIS A 22 -14.77 -9.22 1.18
N LEU A 23 -14.35 -8.62 2.29
CA LEU A 23 -14.02 -9.35 3.51
C LEU A 23 -15.24 -9.40 4.40
N LYS A 24 -15.74 -10.59 4.66
CA LYS A 24 -16.80 -10.87 5.63
C LYS A 24 -16.22 -10.98 7.04
N LYS A 25 -17.06 -10.80 8.04
CA LYS A 25 -16.67 -11.02 9.44
C LYS A 25 -15.85 -12.30 9.61
N GLY A 26 -14.72 -12.19 10.31
CA GLY A 26 -13.76 -13.27 10.55
C GLY A 26 -12.72 -13.49 9.46
N GLN A 27 -12.86 -12.88 8.29
CA GLN A 27 -11.88 -12.97 7.22
C GLN A 27 -10.77 -11.94 7.36
N SER A 28 -9.63 -12.22 6.74
CA SER A 28 -8.43 -11.38 6.75
C SER A 28 -7.73 -11.44 5.39
N HIS A 29 -6.83 -10.50 5.12
CA HIS A 29 -5.81 -10.64 4.08
C HIS A 29 -4.45 -10.86 4.75
N PRO A 30 -3.71 -11.92 4.39
CA PRO A 30 -2.38 -12.15 4.96
C PRO A 30 -1.37 -11.08 4.53
N PRO A 31 -0.26 -10.91 5.25
CA PRO A 31 0.83 -10.04 4.85
C PRO A 31 1.35 -10.38 3.44
N HIS A 32 1.43 -9.35 2.58
CA HIS A 32 1.88 -9.50 1.20
C HIS A 32 2.42 -8.18 0.62
N THR A 33 3.03 -8.27 -0.55
CA THR A 33 3.45 -7.16 -1.41
C THR A 33 2.93 -7.39 -2.82
N HIS A 34 3.04 -6.39 -3.70
CA HIS A 34 2.61 -6.49 -5.10
C HIS A 34 3.83 -6.43 -6.03
N SER A 35 4.32 -7.60 -6.46
CA SER A 35 5.43 -7.69 -7.40
C SER A 35 5.11 -7.05 -8.76
N ASN A 36 6.16 -6.63 -9.48
CA ASN A 36 6.08 -6.09 -10.84
C ASN A 36 5.21 -4.83 -11.00
N ASN A 37 5.01 -4.08 -9.92
CA ASN A 37 4.31 -2.81 -9.92
C ASN A 37 5.10 -1.76 -9.15
N LEU A 38 4.88 -0.49 -9.45
CA LEU A 38 5.52 0.62 -8.73
C LEU A 38 4.66 1.07 -7.55
N TRP A 39 3.37 1.25 -7.81
CA TRP A 39 2.40 1.71 -6.82
C TRP A 39 1.20 0.78 -6.74
N SER A 40 0.63 0.69 -5.55
CA SER A 40 -0.64 0.04 -5.30
C SER A 40 -1.58 1.01 -4.61
N GLY A 41 -2.87 0.76 -4.73
CA GLY A 41 -3.86 1.57 -4.06
C GLY A 41 -5.04 0.75 -3.57
N VAL A 42 -5.76 1.30 -2.62
CA VAL A 42 -7.02 0.79 -2.10
C VAL A 42 -8.01 1.93 -1.89
N TYR A 43 -9.26 1.72 -2.26
CA TYR A 43 -10.37 2.63 -2.01
C TYR A 43 -11.46 1.88 -1.24
N PHE A 44 -11.97 2.49 -0.16
CA PHE A 44 -12.98 1.86 0.69
C PHE A 44 -14.39 2.24 0.22
N VAL A 45 -15.12 1.24 -0.26
CA VAL A 45 -16.46 1.38 -0.81
C VAL A 45 -17.51 1.21 0.29
N GLU A 46 -17.29 0.21 1.17
CA GLU A 46 -18.19 -0.09 2.28
C GLU A 46 -17.38 -0.50 3.52
N SER A 47 -17.74 0.04 4.64
CA SER A 47 -17.23 -0.36 5.96
C SER A 47 -18.19 0.06 7.05
N SER A 48 -18.09 -0.58 8.21
CA SER A 48 -18.89 -0.28 9.38
C SER A 48 -18.04 -0.37 10.65
N LYS A 49 -18.66 -0.07 11.79
CA LYS A 49 -17.97 -0.23 13.08
C LYS A 49 -17.52 -1.68 13.27
N GLY A 50 -16.20 -1.88 13.44
CA GLY A 50 -15.59 -3.20 13.54
C GLY A 50 -14.91 -3.67 12.24
N SER A 51 -15.03 -2.94 11.14
CA SER A 51 -14.23 -3.19 9.94
C SER A 51 -12.75 -2.93 10.21
N SER A 52 -11.90 -3.93 9.91
CA SER A 52 -10.47 -3.87 10.21
C SER A 52 -9.74 -2.86 9.34
N PRO A 53 -8.75 -2.15 9.91
CA PRO A 53 -7.87 -1.24 9.17
C PRO A 53 -6.97 -2.02 8.20
N ILE A 54 -6.39 -1.32 7.24
CA ILE A 54 -5.18 -1.78 6.56
C ILE A 54 -3.96 -1.42 7.39
N GLN A 55 -3.02 -2.33 7.51
CA GLN A 55 -1.80 -2.17 8.29
C GLN A 55 -0.57 -2.32 7.40
N PHE A 56 0.42 -1.44 7.59
CA PHE A 56 1.68 -1.40 6.86
C PHE A 56 2.83 -1.62 7.82
N PHE A 57 3.75 -2.50 7.46
CA PHE A 57 4.95 -2.79 8.25
C PHE A 57 6.07 -1.81 7.91
N ASP A 58 6.83 -1.38 8.91
CA ASP A 58 8.07 -0.66 8.68
C ASP A 58 9.07 -1.59 7.97
N PRO A 59 9.58 -1.22 6.78
CA PRO A 59 10.51 -2.07 6.03
C PRO A 59 11.89 -2.17 6.66
N ARG A 60 12.20 -1.33 7.64
CA ARG A 60 13.48 -1.36 8.36
C ARG A 60 13.43 -2.44 9.44
N ALA A 61 14.11 -3.57 9.21
CA ALA A 61 14.08 -4.72 10.12
C ALA A 61 14.46 -4.39 11.57
N GLN A 62 15.34 -3.40 11.78
CA GLN A 62 15.81 -2.98 13.10
C GLN A 62 14.87 -2.01 13.82
N ALA A 63 13.88 -1.45 13.13
CA ALA A 63 12.95 -0.47 13.72
C ALA A 63 12.15 -1.04 14.91
N HIS A 64 12.07 -2.36 15.03
CA HIS A 64 11.33 -3.04 16.08
C HIS A 64 12.18 -3.50 17.28
N ASN A 65 13.51 -3.36 17.23
CA ASN A 65 14.38 -3.83 18.30
C ASN A 65 14.19 -3.06 19.61
N MET A 66 13.77 -1.80 19.49
CA MET A 66 13.50 -0.92 20.64
C MET A 66 12.05 -0.46 20.60
N GLN A 67 11.25 -0.89 21.54
CA GLN A 67 9.88 -0.42 21.66
C GLN A 67 9.86 0.94 22.35
N PRO A 68 9.20 1.96 21.79
CA PRO A 68 9.11 3.25 22.43
C PRO A 68 8.32 3.15 23.74
N LYS A 69 8.78 3.81 24.79
CA LYS A 69 8.07 3.87 26.07
C LYS A 69 6.84 4.77 26.02
N ASN A 70 6.79 5.68 25.06
CA ASN A 70 5.67 6.59 24.81
C ASN A 70 4.68 6.01 23.81
N LYS A 71 3.56 6.70 23.60
CA LYS A 71 2.58 6.28 22.59
C LYS A 71 3.22 6.21 21.20
N PRO A 72 2.91 5.17 20.42
CA PRO A 72 3.36 5.08 19.03
C PRO A 72 2.91 6.27 18.18
N ASN A 73 3.78 6.71 17.29
CA ASN A 73 3.50 7.76 16.30
C ASN A 73 4.20 7.44 14.97
N TRP A 74 4.06 8.32 13.99
CA TRP A 74 4.59 8.14 12.64
C TRP A 74 6.12 7.90 12.57
N GLN A 75 6.86 8.46 13.51
CA GLN A 75 8.32 8.37 13.53
C GLN A 75 8.85 7.15 14.26
N ASN A 76 8.08 6.59 15.20
CA ASN A 76 8.57 5.56 16.12
C ASN A 76 7.81 4.24 16.08
N SER A 77 6.77 4.13 15.25
CA SER A 77 5.98 2.90 15.11
C SER A 77 6.59 1.95 14.10
N GLY A 78 6.69 0.69 14.46
CA GLY A 78 7.07 -0.38 13.54
C GLY A 78 5.93 -0.84 12.62
N MET A 79 4.73 -0.31 12.84
CA MET A 79 3.55 -0.59 12.03
C MET A 79 2.63 0.63 12.03
N LEU A 80 2.16 1.01 10.87
CA LEU A 80 1.15 2.06 10.68
C LEU A 80 -0.18 1.41 10.32
N GLN A 81 -1.28 2.02 10.76
CA GLN A 81 -2.61 1.56 10.37
C GLN A 81 -3.49 2.73 9.92
N PHE A 82 -4.36 2.43 8.97
CA PHE A 82 -5.34 3.36 8.44
C PHE A 82 -6.73 2.72 8.49
N SER A 83 -7.66 3.42 9.10
CA SER A 83 -9.05 2.97 9.19
C SER A 83 -9.66 2.83 7.80
N ALA A 84 -10.56 1.88 7.66
CA ALA A 84 -11.31 1.68 6.42
C ALA A 84 -12.48 2.69 6.36
N GLU A 85 -12.18 3.96 6.13
CA GLU A 85 -13.19 5.02 6.02
C GLU A 85 -13.77 5.05 4.61
N VAL A 86 -15.09 4.89 4.50
CA VAL A 86 -15.81 4.94 3.20
C VAL A 86 -15.55 6.26 2.50
N GLY A 87 -15.25 6.19 1.21
CA GLY A 87 -14.96 7.37 0.39
C GLY A 87 -13.49 7.79 0.43
N THR A 88 -12.64 7.10 1.20
CA THR A 88 -11.20 7.38 1.24
C THR A 88 -10.39 6.38 0.42
N GLY A 89 -9.25 6.81 -0.06
CA GLY A 89 -8.28 5.98 -0.76
C GLY A 89 -6.87 6.19 -0.26
N ILE A 90 -6.06 5.16 -0.35
CA ILE A 90 -4.64 5.16 0.03
C ILE A 90 -3.84 4.67 -1.16
N ILE A 91 -2.77 5.40 -1.51
CA ILE A 91 -1.78 4.98 -2.50
C ILE A 91 -0.46 4.76 -1.75
N PHE A 92 0.21 3.66 -2.03
CA PHE A 92 1.43 3.25 -1.36
C PHE A 92 2.38 2.52 -2.33
N PRO A 93 3.70 2.48 -2.04
CA PRO A 93 4.65 1.73 -2.85
C PRO A 93 4.28 0.24 -2.89
N ALA A 94 4.30 -0.37 -4.08
CA ALA A 94 3.89 -1.76 -4.27
C ALA A 94 4.74 -2.78 -3.49
N TRP A 95 5.98 -2.43 -3.16
CA TRP A 95 6.89 -3.25 -2.34
C TRP A 95 6.58 -3.18 -0.84
N LEU A 96 5.74 -2.24 -0.38
CA LEU A 96 5.47 -2.07 1.05
C LEU A 96 4.59 -3.21 1.58
N MET A 97 5.14 -3.97 2.52
CA MET A 97 4.43 -5.08 3.17
C MET A 97 3.19 -4.58 3.91
N HIS A 98 2.05 -5.16 3.62
CA HIS A 98 0.78 -4.79 4.24
C HIS A 98 -0.16 -5.98 4.40
N TRP A 99 -1.16 -5.81 5.24
CA TRP A 99 -2.17 -6.83 5.53
C TRP A 99 -3.45 -6.21 6.07
N VAL A 100 -4.47 -7.03 6.19
CA VAL A 100 -5.72 -6.67 6.87
C VAL A 100 -5.99 -7.74 7.94
N PRO A 101 -5.97 -7.39 9.23
CA PRO A 101 -6.31 -8.33 10.31
C PRO A 101 -7.75 -8.82 10.19
N SER A 102 -8.08 -9.89 10.91
CA SER A 102 -9.44 -10.44 10.92
C SER A 102 -10.45 -9.34 11.26
N THR A 103 -11.45 -9.19 10.41
CA THR A 103 -12.46 -8.13 10.55
C THR A 103 -13.66 -8.60 11.39
N GLU A 104 -14.16 -7.71 12.24
CA GLU A 104 -15.37 -7.98 13.04
C GLU A 104 -16.68 -7.63 12.31
N ALA A 105 -16.56 -6.89 11.21
CA ALA A 105 -17.67 -6.50 10.35
C ALA A 105 -17.27 -6.57 8.89
N ASP A 106 -18.23 -6.68 8.00
CA ASP A 106 -17.99 -6.71 6.56
C ASP A 106 -17.33 -5.40 6.08
N ARG A 107 -16.43 -5.52 5.12
CA ARG A 107 -15.81 -4.39 4.41
C ARG A 107 -15.65 -4.69 2.93
N VAL A 108 -15.91 -3.70 2.11
CA VAL A 108 -15.74 -3.76 0.66
C VAL A 108 -14.73 -2.69 0.24
N SER A 109 -13.75 -3.09 -0.54
CA SER A 109 -12.76 -2.18 -1.11
C SER A 109 -12.44 -2.54 -2.56
N VAL A 110 -11.99 -1.55 -3.32
CA VAL A 110 -11.42 -1.71 -4.65
C VAL A 110 -9.92 -1.47 -4.52
N SER A 111 -9.12 -2.38 -5.03
CA SER A 111 -7.66 -2.26 -5.07
C SER A 111 -7.18 -2.22 -6.51
N TRP A 112 -6.03 -1.60 -6.73
CA TRP A 112 -5.40 -1.51 -8.05
C TRP A 112 -3.89 -1.48 -7.93
N ASN A 113 -3.23 -1.78 -9.04
CA ASN A 113 -1.79 -1.65 -9.21
C ASN A 113 -1.46 -0.73 -10.39
N ILE A 114 -0.36 -0.02 -10.26
CA ILE A 114 0.13 0.94 -11.25
C ILE A 114 1.60 0.65 -11.57
N LEU A 115 1.92 0.66 -12.85
CA LEU A 115 3.28 0.69 -13.35
C LEU A 115 3.47 1.92 -14.24
N LEU A 116 4.61 2.58 -14.09
CA LEU A 116 5.02 3.62 -15.01
C LEU A 116 5.85 2.96 -16.13
N ARG A 117 5.49 3.20 -17.38
CA ARG A 117 6.23 2.73 -18.56
C ARG A 117 7.24 3.79 -18.98
N GLY A 118 8.39 3.34 -19.46
CA GLY A 118 9.45 4.21 -19.95
C GLY A 118 10.84 3.79 -19.49
N ASN A 119 11.74 4.76 -19.43
CA ASN A 119 13.12 4.52 -19.05
C ASN A 119 13.26 4.55 -17.52
N TYR A 120 13.88 3.53 -16.97
CA TYR A 120 14.29 3.45 -15.58
C TYR A 120 15.81 3.58 -15.51
N GLY A 121 16.28 4.73 -15.03
CA GLY A 121 17.69 5.10 -15.01
C GLY A 121 18.22 5.61 -16.35
N SER A 122 19.51 5.94 -16.38
CA SER A 122 20.22 6.39 -17.57
C SER A 122 20.74 5.20 -18.38
N ARG A 123 20.73 5.29 -19.72
CA ARG A 123 21.31 4.25 -20.60
C ARG A 123 22.80 3.96 -20.35
N GLN A 124 23.49 4.87 -19.68
CA GLN A 124 24.89 4.68 -19.29
C GLN A 124 25.04 3.96 -17.94
N ASP A 125 23.94 3.75 -17.21
CA ASP A 125 23.96 3.11 -15.90
C ASP A 125 23.81 1.59 -16.03
N TYR A 126 24.53 0.85 -15.19
CA TYR A 126 24.40 -0.62 -15.13
C TYR A 126 23.01 -1.11 -14.68
N GLN A 127 22.19 -0.23 -14.13
CA GLN A 127 20.85 -0.55 -13.62
C GLN A 127 19.74 -0.01 -14.54
N TYR A 128 20.09 0.37 -15.77
CA TYR A 128 19.11 0.84 -16.74
C TYR A 128 18.14 -0.29 -17.13
N ALA A 129 16.87 0.05 -17.18
CA ALA A 129 15.82 -0.79 -17.75
C ALA A 129 14.81 0.04 -18.54
N TYR A 130 14.29 -0.51 -19.60
CA TYR A 130 13.11 0.00 -20.29
C TYR A 130 11.96 -0.97 -20.04
N ILE A 131 10.85 -0.48 -19.48
CA ILE A 131 9.70 -1.29 -19.05
C ILE A 131 8.44 -0.81 -19.77
#